data_8e08a9932c502f02e3fd92f625d75f7a
#
_entry.id   8e08a9932c502f02e3fd92f625d75f7a
#
_cell.length_a   1.000
_cell.length_b   1.000
_cell.length_c   1.000
_cell.angle_alpha   90.00
_cell.angle_beta   90.00
_cell.angle_gamma   90.00
#
_symmetry.space_group_name_H-M   'P 1'
#
loop_
_entity.id
_entity.type
_entity.pdbx_description
1 polymer ?
#
loop_
_entity_poly.entity_id
_entity_poly.type
_entity_poly.pdbx_seq_one_letter_code
_entity_poly.pdbx_strand_id
1 'polypeptide(L)'
;MLARVPLLAGLTLLAIAIAIGSVVIGHGIRDRNRNDVITVTGSAKKRIVSDYVVWDLSVTSQQPSAADAARELAGWTASIRSFLTKQGVQPGELTVNPVSTETVGSGTIKGYRLTRSFEIRSPRVRDIATVAEHSSALLAGGVPLSADAPQYVYTKLPSLRPELLAEATRDAQHRGRVLVDATGAHLGGLRGVDVGVFQVTSPNSTQVEDYGVYDTSTVDKDVTAVVNVTFGVG
;
A
#
# COMPACT_ATOMS: atom_id res chain seq x y z
N MET A 1 -17.55 12.16 85.64
CA MET A 1 -16.57 11.55 84.67
C MET A 1 -17.18 11.11 83.32
N LEU A 2 -18.38 11.47 82.97
CA LEU A 2 -19.13 10.94 81.85
C LEU A 2 -19.19 11.86 80.57
N ALA A 3 -18.62 13.08 80.62
CA ALA A 3 -18.73 14.03 79.49
C ALA A 3 -17.54 13.98 78.50
N ARG A 4 -16.47 13.23 78.75
CA ARG A 4 -15.28 13.17 77.89
C ARG A 4 -15.30 12.07 76.82
N VAL A 5 -16.13 11.07 76.97
CA VAL A 5 -16.24 9.95 76.00
C VAL A 5 -16.87 10.37 74.68
N PRO A 6 -17.95 11.16 74.64
CA PRO A 6 -18.54 11.59 73.38
C PRO A 6 -17.64 12.57 72.56
N LEU A 7 -16.80 13.32 73.26
CA LEU A 7 -15.88 14.26 72.58
C LEU A 7 -14.72 13.51 71.87
N LEU A 8 -14.19 12.48 72.50
CA LEU A 8 -13.15 11.62 71.88
C LEU A 8 -13.70 10.84 70.71
N ALA A 9 -14.92 10.32 70.81
CA ALA A 9 -15.59 9.60 69.72
C ALA A 9 -15.86 10.55 68.52
N GLY A 10 -16.24 11.80 68.77
CA GLY A 10 -16.41 12.83 67.71
C GLY A 10 -15.08 13.18 67.02
N LEU A 11 -13.98 13.31 67.75
CA LEU A 11 -12.66 13.60 67.22
C LEU A 11 -12.11 12.45 66.36
N THR A 12 -12.35 11.22 66.77
CA THR A 12 -11.91 10.02 65.97
C THR A 12 -12.72 9.90 64.69
N LEU A 13 -14.01 10.13 64.71
CA LEU A 13 -14.87 10.16 63.49
C LEU A 13 -14.42 11.27 62.51
N LEU A 14 -14.08 12.44 63.03
CA LEU A 14 -13.59 13.55 62.21
C LEU A 14 -12.23 13.22 61.57
N ALA A 15 -11.31 12.64 62.34
CA ALA A 15 -10.00 12.20 61.84
C ALA A 15 -10.14 11.16 60.72
N ILE A 16 -11.04 10.20 60.89
CA ILE A 16 -11.34 9.17 59.87
C ILE A 16 -11.95 9.81 58.62
N ALA A 17 -12.89 10.76 58.77
CA ALA A 17 -13.50 11.48 57.62
C ALA A 17 -12.45 12.27 56.83
N ILE A 18 -11.53 12.95 57.53
CA ILE A 18 -10.42 13.70 56.87
C ILE A 18 -9.47 12.74 56.16
N ALA A 19 -9.12 11.60 56.77
CA ALA A 19 -8.25 10.62 56.13
C ALA A 19 -8.89 10.03 54.86
N ILE A 20 -10.17 9.67 54.91
CA ILE A 20 -10.92 9.18 53.73
C ILE A 20 -11.04 10.27 52.67
N GLY A 21 -11.35 11.50 53.07
CA GLY A 21 -11.41 12.64 52.16
C GLY A 21 -10.09 12.91 51.45
N SER A 22 -8.96 12.83 52.18
CA SER A 22 -7.62 13.01 51.61
C SER A 22 -7.25 11.93 50.59
N VAL A 23 -7.67 10.68 50.82
CA VAL A 23 -7.45 9.57 49.89
C VAL A 23 -8.29 9.75 48.62
N VAL A 24 -9.54 10.14 48.74
CA VAL A 24 -10.45 10.38 47.60
C VAL A 24 -9.98 11.57 46.77
N ILE A 25 -9.57 12.67 47.41
CA ILE A 25 -9.01 13.84 46.71
C ILE A 25 -7.68 13.47 46.04
N GLY A 26 -6.81 12.70 46.69
CA GLY A 26 -5.55 12.24 46.13
C GLY A 26 -5.72 11.33 44.89
N HIS A 27 -6.77 10.50 44.87
CA HIS A 27 -7.13 9.72 43.67
C HIS A 27 -7.72 10.60 42.56
N GLY A 28 -8.58 11.54 42.88
CA GLY A 28 -9.16 12.45 41.90
C GLY A 28 -8.12 13.37 41.24
N ILE A 29 -7.08 13.78 41.94
CA ILE A 29 -5.96 14.55 41.39
C ILE A 29 -5.07 13.66 40.48
N ARG A 30 -4.80 12.42 40.89
CA ARG A 30 -4.04 11.47 40.07
C ARG A 30 -4.77 11.07 38.76
N ASP A 31 -6.08 10.93 38.82
CA ASP A 31 -6.89 10.61 37.63
C ASP A 31 -7.01 11.80 36.68
N ARG A 32 -6.95 13.03 37.16
CA ARG A 32 -6.94 14.23 36.34
C ARG A 32 -5.67 14.35 35.50
N ASN A 33 -4.50 14.03 36.05
CA ASN A 33 -3.23 13.98 35.32
C ASN A 33 -3.14 12.78 34.34
N ARG A 34 -4.01 11.78 34.48
CA ARG A 34 -4.06 10.66 33.52
C ARG A 34 -4.79 11.00 32.23
N ASN A 35 -5.58 12.06 32.20
CA ASN A 35 -6.37 12.49 31.05
C ASN A 35 -5.66 13.55 30.19
N ASP A 36 -4.52 14.07 30.63
CA ASP A 36 -3.74 15.00 29.84
C ASP A 36 -2.97 14.22 28.79
N VAL A 37 -3.40 14.31 27.55
CA VAL A 37 -2.84 13.58 26.42
C VAL A 37 -2.56 14.52 25.25
N ILE A 38 -1.57 14.15 24.46
CA ILE A 38 -1.29 14.77 23.17
C ILE A 38 -1.33 13.69 22.09
N THR A 39 -2.01 13.94 21.00
CA THR A 39 -1.99 13.09 19.83
C THR A 39 -1.14 13.74 18.75
N VAL A 40 -0.16 12.99 18.26
CA VAL A 40 0.82 13.47 17.28
C VAL A 40 0.84 12.52 16.09
N THR A 41 0.78 13.08 14.89
CA THR A 41 0.96 12.34 13.65
C THR A 41 2.43 12.23 13.32
N GLY A 42 2.91 11.01 13.17
CA GLY A 42 4.24 10.70 12.64
C GLY A 42 4.16 10.07 11.26
N SER A 43 5.21 10.23 10.49
CA SER A 43 5.30 9.68 9.15
C SER A 43 6.69 9.13 8.86
N ALA A 44 6.75 8.12 8.00
CA ALA A 44 7.99 7.63 7.43
C ALA A 44 7.80 7.42 5.93
N LYS A 45 8.84 7.73 5.16
CA LYS A 45 8.83 7.59 3.71
C LYS A 45 10.11 6.92 3.25
N LYS A 46 9.98 5.89 2.40
CA LYS A 46 11.14 5.18 1.83
C LYS A 46 10.98 5.03 0.33
N ARG A 47 12.03 5.39 -0.40
CA ARG A 47 12.15 5.11 -1.83
C ARG A 47 12.45 3.63 -2.04
N ILE A 48 11.70 2.99 -2.93
CA ILE A 48 11.88 1.60 -3.34
C ILE A 48 11.93 1.50 -4.86
N VAL A 49 12.44 0.39 -5.34
CA VAL A 49 12.42 0.02 -6.76
C VAL A 49 11.58 -1.25 -6.89
N SER A 50 10.62 -1.27 -7.82
CA SER A 50 9.82 -2.45 -8.13
C SER A 50 10.73 -3.62 -8.48
N ASP A 51 10.42 -4.79 -7.96
CA ASP A 51 11.22 -6.01 -8.12
C ASP A 51 10.52 -7.07 -8.98
N TYR A 52 9.38 -6.72 -9.55
CA TYR A 52 8.60 -7.58 -10.42
C TYR A 52 7.82 -6.78 -11.46
N VAL A 53 7.64 -7.34 -12.65
CA VAL A 53 6.84 -6.74 -13.72
C VAL A 53 5.86 -7.76 -14.28
N VAL A 54 4.66 -7.30 -14.57
CA VAL A 54 3.63 -8.02 -15.32
C VAL A 54 3.29 -7.20 -16.55
N TRP A 55 3.32 -7.82 -17.71
CA TRP A 55 3.00 -7.15 -18.97
C TRP A 55 2.12 -8.01 -19.84
N ASP A 56 0.95 -7.49 -20.19
CA ASP A 56 -0.06 -8.15 -20.98
C ASP A 56 -0.07 -7.64 -22.41
N LEU A 57 -0.15 -8.58 -23.35
CA LEU A 57 -0.17 -8.36 -24.78
C LEU A 57 -1.29 -9.18 -25.41
N SER A 58 -1.86 -8.71 -26.49
CA SER A 58 -2.80 -9.50 -27.26
C SER A 58 -2.70 -9.20 -28.75
N VAL A 59 -3.14 -10.16 -29.56
CA VAL A 59 -3.33 -9.99 -30.98
C VAL A 59 -4.63 -10.64 -31.39
N THR A 60 -5.36 -9.97 -32.27
CA THR A 60 -6.69 -10.38 -32.69
C THR A 60 -6.77 -10.42 -34.21
N SER A 61 -7.21 -11.56 -34.75
CA SER A 61 -7.57 -11.72 -36.15
C SER A 61 -9.09 -11.79 -36.32
N GLN A 62 -9.63 -11.10 -37.31
CA GLN A 62 -11.05 -11.15 -37.66
C GLN A 62 -11.20 -11.42 -39.13
N GLN A 63 -11.75 -12.59 -39.50
CA GLN A 63 -11.91 -13.06 -40.84
C GLN A 63 -13.32 -13.67 -41.06
N PRO A 64 -13.82 -13.73 -42.31
CA PRO A 64 -15.07 -14.43 -42.60
C PRO A 64 -15.04 -15.93 -42.29
N SER A 65 -13.87 -16.56 -42.36
CA SER A 65 -13.64 -17.98 -42.06
C SER A 65 -12.79 -18.14 -40.76
N ALA A 66 -13.20 -19.06 -39.90
CA ALA A 66 -12.42 -19.41 -38.71
C ALA A 66 -11.04 -19.98 -39.06
N ALA A 67 -10.92 -20.71 -40.18
CA ALA A 67 -9.66 -21.28 -40.66
C ALA A 67 -8.67 -20.17 -41.10
N ASP A 68 -9.17 -19.13 -41.75
CA ASP A 68 -8.34 -18.00 -42.20
C ASP A 68 -7.90 -17.17 -41.00
N ALA A 69 -8.81 -16.87 -40.08
CA ALA A 69 -8.48 -16.20 -38.82
C ALA A 69 -7.43 -16.95 -38.03
N ALA A 70 -7.55 -18.28 -37.94
CA ALA A 70 -6.58 -19.12 -37.23
C ALA A 70 -5.20 -19.13 -37.88
N ARG A 71 -5.11 -19.19 -39.20
CA ARG A 71 -3.82 -19.14 -39.94
C ARG A 71 -3.12 -17.81 -39.76
N GLU A 72 -3.83 -16.72 -39.89
CA GLU A 72 -3.30 -15.36 -39.68
C GLU A 72 -2.81 -15.18 -38.23
N LEU A 73 -3.65 -15.54 -37.24
CA LEU A 73 -3.31 -15.48 -35.83
C LEU A 73 -2.08 -16.32 -35.48
N ALA A 74 -1.92 -17.50 -36.12
CA ALA A 74 -0.74 -18.36 -35.94
C ALA A 74 0.53 -17.67 -36.44
N GLY A 75 0.48 -16.98 -37.59
CA GLY A 75 1.60 -16.22 -38.13
C GLY A 75 2.02 -15.08 -37.19
N TRP A 76 1.07 -14.28 -36.72
CA TRP A 76 1.34 -13.21 -35.75
C TRP A 76 1.85 -13.75 -34.41
N THR A 77 1.29 -14.86 -33.93
CA THR A 77 1.78 -15.53 -32.71
C THR A 77 3.25 -15.92 -32.84
N ALA A 78 3.66 -16.47 -33.99
CA ALA A 78 5.05 -16.84 -34.26
C ALA A 78 5.97 -15.61 -34.30
N SER A 79 5.51 -14.50 -34.93
CA SER A 79 6.24 -13.23 -34.97
C SER A 79 6.45 -12.64 -33.59
N ILE A 80 5.40 -12.61 -32.76
CA ILE A 80 5.47 -12.11 -31.36
C ILE A 80 6.45 -12.96 -30.54
N ARG A 81 6.35 -14.29 -30.60
CA ARG A 81 7.28 -15.18 -29.88
C ARG A 81 8.72 -14.97 -30.33
N SER A 82 8.96 -14.87 -31.64
CA SER A 82 10.30 -14.61 -32.19
C SER A 82 10.86 -13.28 -31.71
N PHE A 83 10.06 -12.22 -31.73
CA PHE A 83 10.43 -10.91 -31.21
C PHE A 83 10.81 -10.98 -29.73
N LEU A 84 9.93 -11.52 -28.87
CA LEU A 84 10.16 -11.60 -27.44
C LEU A 84 11.42 -12.41 -27.11
N THR A 85 11.65 -13.54 -27.79
CA THR A 85 12.87 -14.35 -27.64
C THR A 85 14.11 -13.58 -28.06
N LYS A 86 14.07 -12.84 -29.18
CA LYS A 86 15.20 -12.02 -29.65
C LYS A 86 15.51 -10.88 -28.69
N GLN A 87 14.48 -10.31 -28.04
CA GLN A 87 14.63 -9.30 -27.00
C GLN A 87 15.06 -9.88 -25.63
N GLY A 88 15.27 -11.19 -25.54
CA GLY A 88 15.81 -11.86 -24.35
C GLY A 88 14.77 -12.26 -23.31
N VAL A 89 13.48 -12.24 -23.63
CA VAL A 89 12.42 -12.80 -22.74
C VAL A 89 12.64 -14.31 -22.64
N GLN A 90 12.74 -14.80 -21.41
CA GLN A 90 12.98 -16.22 -21.15
C GLN A 90 11.69 -17.03 -21.31
N PRO A 91 11.77 -18.32 -21.73
CA PRO A 91 10.58 -19.16 -21.87
C PRO A 91 9.74 -19.28 -20.60
N GLY A 92 10.35 -19.25 -19.42
CA GLY A 92 9.67 -19.32 -18.13
C GLY A 92 8.98 -18.01 -17.71
N GLU A 93 9.27 -16.92 -18.39
CA GLU A 93 8.67 -15.61 -18.13
C GLU A 93 7.44 -15.35 -19.02
N LEU A 94 7.25 -16.13 -20.08
CA LEU A 94 6.20 -15.96 -21.08
C LEU A 94 5.13 -17.03 -20.93
N THR A 95 3.91 -16.61 -20.62
CA THR A 95 2.70 -17.43 -20.70
C THR A 95 1.95 -17.07 -21.99
N VAL A 96 1.59 -18.11 -22.76
CA VAL A 96 0.74 -17.92 -23.95
C VAL A 96 -0.60 -18.59 -23.69
N ASN A 97 -1.63 -17.78 -23.59
CA ASN A 97 -2.96 -18.25 -23.25
C ASN A 97 -3.64 -18.98 -24.43
N PRO A 98 -4.63 -19.84 -24.19
CA PRO A 98 -5.45 -20.42 -25.25
C PRO A 98 -6.10 -19.35 -26.14
N VAL A 99 -6.42 -19.73 -27.37
CA VAL A 99 -7.16 -18.81 -28.29
C VAL A 99 -8.59 -18.67 -27.80
N SER A 100 -9.02 -17.43 -27.62
CA SER A 100 -10.44 -17.09 -27.49
C SER A 100 -11.06 -16.93 -28.88
N THR A 101 -12.22 -17.50 -29.08
CA THR A 101 -12.95 -17.46 -30.36
C THR A 101 -14.34 -16.88 -30.13
N GLU A 102 -14.67 -15.86 -30.92
CA GLU A 102 -15.98 -15.21 -30.92
C GLU A 102 -16.55 -15.18 -32.33
N THR A 103 -17.84 -15.47 -32.50
CA THR A 103 -18.55 -15.26 -33.77
C THR A 103 -19.07 -13.83 -33.80
N VAL A 104 -18.70 -13.06 -34.82
CA VAL A 104 -19.11 -11.67 -34.99
C VAL A 104 -19.98 -11.52 -36.21
N GLY A 105 -20.94 -10.57 -36.19
CA GLY A 105 -21.83 -10.28 -37.29
C GLY A 105 -23.32 -10.43 -36.94
N SER A 106 -24.19 -10.10 -37.90
CA SER A 106 -25.64 -10.13 -37.73
C SER A 106 -26.29 -10.86 -38.90
N GLY A 107 -27.29 -11.66 -38.62
CA GLY A 107 -28.06 -12.42 -39.61
C GLY A 107 -27.20 -13.49 -40.32
N THR A 108 -27.19 -13.43 -41.67
CA THR A 108 -26.43 -14.35 -42.53
C THR A 108 -24.96 -13.99 -42.70
N ILE A 109 -24.56 -12.78 -42.34
CA ILE A 109 -23.17 -12.34 -42.41
C ILE A 109 -22.51 -12.69 -41.08
N LYS A 110 -21.66 -13.74 -41.05
CA LYS A 110 -20.93 -14.18 -39.91
C LYS A 110 -19.43 -14.06 -40.17
N GLY A 111 -18.70 -13.64 -39.19
CA GLY A 111 -17.23 -13.66 -39.17
C GLY A 111 -16.75 -14.28 -37.87
N TYR A 112 -15.46 -14.53 -37.80
CA TYR A 112 -14.80 -15.10 -36.61
C TYR A 112 -13.73 -14.14 -36.15
N ARG A 113 -13.79 -13.81 -34.86
CA ARG A 113 -12.76 -13.06 -34.16
C ARG A 113 -12.01 -14.01 -33.25
N LEU A 114 -10.72 -14.15 -33.49
CA LEU A 114 -9.83 -14.98 -32.71
C LEU A 114 -8.80 -14.10 -32.02
N THR A 115 -8.68 -14.23 -30.69
CA THR A 115 -7.73 -13.47 -29.90
C THR A 115 -6.76 -14.40 -29.18
N ARG A 116 -5.48 -14.07 -29.25
CA ARG A 116 -4.41 -14.71 -28.48
C ARG A 116 -3.81 -13.68 -27.51
N SER A 117 -3.81 -14.01 -26.22
CA SER A 117 -3.15 -13.21 -25.19
C SER A 117 -1.84 -13.83 -24.76
N PHE A 118 -0.92 -12.97 -24.39
CA PHE A 118 0.40 -13.30 -23.87
C PHE A 118 0.56 -12.54 -22.56
N GLU A 119 1.13 -13.19 -21.57
CA GLU A 119 1.44 -12.56 -20.28
C GLU A 119 2.93 -12.78 -20.00
N ILE A 120 3.63 -11.70 -19.73
CA ILE A 120 5.03 -11.72 -19.33
C ILE A 120 5.12 -11.40 -17.86
N ARG A 121 5.75 -12.27 -17.08
CA ARG A 121 5.99 -12.12 -15.66
C ARG A 121 7.46 -12.30 -15.36
N SER A 122 8.14 -11.28 -14.85
CA SER A 122 9.58 -11.32 -14.68
C SER A 122 10.06 -10.49 -13.48
N PRO A 123 11.11 -10.94 -12.77
CA PRO A 123 11.84 -10.10 -11.82
C PRO A 123 12.80 -9.10 -12.52
N ARG A 124 13.03 -9.24 -13.84
CA ARG A 124 13.91 -8.39 -14.64
C ARG A 124 13.17 -7.15 -15.13
N VAL A 125 12.77 -6.29 -14.17
CA VAL A 125 11.85 -5.16 -14.39
C VAL A 125 12.33 -4.25 -15.52
N ARG A 126 13.59 -3.82 -15.49
CA ARG A 126 14.14 -2.86 -16.47
C ARG A 126 14.30 -3.46 -17.86
N ASP A 127 14.67 -4.74 -17.94
CA ASP A 127 14.82 -5.44 -19.22
C ASP A 127 13.46 -5.53 -19.92
N ILE A 128 12.40 -5.94 -19.18
CA ILE A 128 11.06 -6.05 -19.75
C ILE A 128 10.47 -4.66 -20.08
N ALA A 129 10.78 -3.62 -19.30
CA ALA A 129 10.40 -2.26 -19.65
C ALA A 129 10.97 -1.86 -21.03
N THR A 130 12.24 -2.14 -21.27
CA THR A 130 12.91 -1.90 -22.58
C THR A 130 12.27 -2.74 -23.70
N VAL A 131 11.94 -4.00 -23.43
CA VAL A 131 11.22 -4.85 -24.42
C VAL A 131 9.87 -4.25 -24.77
N ALA A 132 9.14 -3.73 -23.78
CA ALA A 132 7.84 -3.10 -24.00
C ALA A 132 7.97 -1.83 -24.86
N GLU A 133 8.97 -0.99 -24.63
CA GLU A 133 9.28 0.19 -25.46
C GLU A 133 9.55 -0.21 -26.92
N HIS A 134 10.26 -1.31 -27.17
CA HIS A 134 10.59 -1.79 -28.50
C HIS A 134 9.42 -2.54 -29.20
N SER A 135 8.32 -2.80 -28.51
CA SER A 135 7.20 -3.60 -29.04
C SER A 135 6.53 -2.97 -30.27
N SER A 136 6.65 -1.65 -30.45
CA SER A 136 6.19 -0.95 -31.65
C SER A 136 6.78 -1.48 -32.95
N ALA A 137 7.95 -2.16 -32.90
CA ALA A 137 8.53 -2.81 -34.06
C ALA A 137 7.66 -3.95 -34.62
N LEU A 138 6.83 -4.58 -33.79
CA LEU A 138 5.86 -5.59 -34.23
C LEU A 138 4.76 -4.94 -35.09
N LEU A 139 4.26 -3.78 -34.71
CA LEU A 139 3.28 -3.01 -35.52
C LEU A 139 3.88 -2.63 -36.88
N ALA A 140 5.13 -2.15 -36.90
CA ALA A 140 5.84 -1.85 -38.14
C ALA A 140 6.06 -3.10 -39.02
N GLY A 141 6.15 -4.28 -38.40
CA GLY A 141 6.22 -5.58 -39.07
C GLY A 141 4.86 -6.16 -39.50
N GLY A 142 3.76 -5.39 -39.37
CA GLY A 142 2.41 -5.81 -39.78
C GLY A 142 1.67 -6.70 -38.77
N VAL A 143 2.15 -6.79 -37.52
CA VAL A 143 1.45 -7.49 -36.45
C VAL A 143 0.58 -6.49 -35.68
N PRO A 144 -0.78 -6.61 -35.68
CA PRO A 144 -1.68 -5.69 -35.00
C PRO A 144 -1.68 -5.95 -33.48
N LEU A 145 -0.54 -5.68 -32.85
CA LEU A 145 -0.35 -5.87 -31.41
C LEU A 145 -1.17 -4.88 -30.61
N SER A 146 -1.94 -5.37 -29.62
CA SER A 146 -2.47 -4.59 -28.53
C SER A 146 -1.64 -4.91 -27.29
N ALA A 147 -1.02 -3.90 -26.70
CA ALA A 147 -0.18 -4.05 -25.52
C ALA A 147 -0.64 -3.08 -24.43
N ASP A 148 -0.86 -3.59 -23.24
CA ASP A 148 -1.11 -2.77 -22.08
C ASP A 148 0.21 -2.12 -21.58
N ALA A 149 0.10 -1.09 -20.77
CA ALA A 149 1.29 -0.57 -20.08
C ALA A 149 1.80 -1.63 -19.08
N PRO A 150 3.12 -1.87 -19.02
CA PRO A 150 3.67 -2.77 -18.02
C PRO A 150 3.31 -2.33 -16.60
N GLN A 151 2.95 -3.30 -15.76
CA GLN A 151 2.64 -3.09 -14.36
C GLN A 151 3.85 -3.45 -13.51
N TYR A 152 4.37 -2.48 -12.79
CA TYR A 152 5.54 -2.64 -11.93
C TYR A 152 5.11 -2.86 -10.49
N VAL A 153 5.53 -3.97 -9.89
CA VAL A 153 5.10 -4.43 -8.57
C VAL A 153 6.31 -4.51 -7.64
N TYR A 154 6.10 -4.17 -6.38
CA TYR A 154 7.07 -4.41 -5.30
C TYR A 154 6.56 -5.53 -4.40
N THR A 155 7.19 -6.71 -4.49
CA THR A 155 6.73 -7.92 -3.79
C THR A 155 7.10 -7.95 -2.31
N LYS A 156 8.10 -7.14 -1.88
CA LYS A 156 8.64 -7.12 -0.51
C LYS A 156 7.96 -6.13 0.41
N LEU A 157 6.82 -5.56 0.00
CA LEU A 157 6.07 -4.61 0.83
C LEU A 157 5.70 -5.18 2.22
N PRO A 158 5.30 -6.46 2.38
CA PRO A 158 5.00 -7.01 3.70
C PRO A 158 6.17 -6.97 4.67
N SER A 159 7.40 -7.18 4.21
CA SER A 159 8.60 -7.12 5.04
C SER A 159 9.05 -5.69 5.35
N LEU A 160 8.70 -4.72 4.50
CA LEU A 160 9.03 -3.31 4.68
C LEU A 160 8.10 -2.61 5.69
N ARG A 161 6.84 -3.04 5.80
CA ARG A 161 5.83 -2.41 6.65
C ARG A 161 6.25 -2.23 8.12
N PRO A 162 6.81 -3.25 8.83
CA PRO A 162 7.22 -3.09 10.22
C PRO A 162 8.32 -2.04 10.41
N GLU A 163 9.28 -1.95 9.48
CA GLU A 163 10.35 -0.96 9.50
C GLU A 163 9.77 0.46 9.41
N LEU A 164 8.90 0.72 8.44
CA LEU A 164 8.26 2.02 8.25
C LEU A 164 7.35 2.42 9.41
N LEU A 165 6.63 1.48 10.01
CA LEU A 165 5.82 1.75 11.20
C LEU A 165 6.69 2.15 12.39
N ALA A 166 7.82 1.47 12.60
CA ALA A 166 8.75 1.82 13.65
C ALA A 166 9.38 3.21 13.44
N GLU A 167 9.70 3.57 12.19
CA GLU A 167 10.21 4.89 11.86
C GLU A 167 9.15 5.99 12.04
N ALA A 168 7.93 5.78 11.57
CA ALA A 168 6.83 6.72 11.73
C ALA A 168 6.49 6.94 13.21
N THR A 169 6.53 5.87 14.03
CA THR A 169 6.32 5.99 15.48
C THR A 169 7.44 6.78 16.17
N ARG A 170 8.69 6.60 15.75
CA ARG A 170 9.82 7.40 16.25
C ARG A 170 9.68 8.88 15.85
N ASP A 171 9.23 9.16 14.65
CA ASP A 171 8.94 10.52 14.18
C ASP A 171 7.83 11.16 15.02
N ALA A 172 6.71 10.45 15.27
CA ALA A 172 5.65 10.92 16.16
C ALA A 172 6.16 11.23 17.57
N GLN A 173 6.99 10.36 18.14
CA GLN A 173 7.58 10.57 19.46
C GLN A 173 8.52 11.79 19.51
N HIS A 174 9.34 11.96 18.47
CA HIS A 174 10.21 13.13 18.35
C HIS A 174 9.41 14.43 18.29
N ARG A 175 8.41 14.49 17.41
CA ARG A 175 7.51 15.66 17.30
C ARG A 175 6.76 15.92 18.60
N GLY A 176 6.28 14.87 19.27
CA GLY A 176 5.62 14.98 20.56
C GLY A 176 6.52 15.64 21.63
N ARG A 177 7.79 15.24 21.71
CA ARG A 177 8.76 15.87 22.59
C ARG A 177 8.94 17.36 22.28
N VAL A 178 9.19 17.68 21.03
CA VAL A 178 9.37 19.09 20.62
C VAL A 178 8.16 19.95 21.00
N LEU A 179 6.94 19.41 20.84
CA LEU A 179 5.71 20.14 21.16
C LEU A 179 5.54 20.38 22.67
N VAL A 180 5.78 19.35 23.51
CA VAL A 180 5.60 19.50 24.97
C VAL A 180 6.74 20.26 25.62
N ASP A 181 7.98 20.10 25.15
CA ASP A 181 9.12 20.86 25.66
C ASP A 181 8.95 22.37 25.45
N ALA A 182 8.28 22.79 24.35
CA ALA A 182 7.95 24.19 24.10
C ALA A 182 6.96 24.78 25.12
N THR A 183 6.21 23.94 25.83
CA THR A 183 5.25 24.36 26.87
C THR A 183 5.78 24.20 28.30
N GLY A 184 6.99 23.65 28.46
CA GLY A 184 7.57 23.30 29.76
C GLY A 184 6.99 22.05 30.39
N ALA A 185 6.19 21.27 29.68
CA ALA A 185 5.67 19.98 30.08
C ALA A 185 6.62 18.85 29.64
N HIS A 186 6.33 17.61 30.07
CA HIS A 186 7.12 16.43 29.68
C HIS A 186 6.25 15.40 28.97
N LEU A 187 6.80 14.81 27.90
CA LEU A 187 6.14 13.72 27.18
C LEU A 187 6.13 12.47 28.03
N GLY A 188 4.93 12.01 28.36
CA GLY A 188 4.71 10.79 29.15
C GLY A 188 4.67 9.52 28.29
N GLY A 189 4.18 8.44 28.88
CA GLY A 189 4.09 7.13 28.23
C GLY A 189 3.08 7.06 27.12
N LEU A 190 3.23 6.05 26.25
CA LEU A 190 2.29 5.71 25.19
C LEU A 190 0.90 5.39 25.76
N ARG A 191 -0.15 5.96 25.19
CA ARG A 191 -1.56 5.73 25.55
C ARG A 191 -2.35 5.03 24.43
N GLY A 192 -2.02 5.32 23.17
CA GLY A 192 -2.67 4.70 22.04
C GLY A 192 -1.88 4.90 20.75
N VAL A 193 -2.09 4.00 19.80
CA VAL A 193 -1.56 4.09 18.43
C VAL A 193 -2.68 3.74 17.47
N ASP A 194 -2.88 4.59 16.49
CA ASP A 194 -3.71 4.32 15.33
C ASP A 194 -2.85 4.32 14.08
N VAL A 195 -2.91 3.22 13.34
CA VAL A 195 -2.08 3.01 12.15
C VAL A 195 -2.90 3.33 10.91
N GLY A 196 -2.48 4.35 10.18
CA GLY A 196 -3.05 4.68 8.89
C GLY A 196 -2.67 3.66 7.79
N VAL A 197 -3.26 3.85 6.61
CA VAL A 197 -2.98 3.02 5.44
C VAL A 197 -1.62 3.37 4.83
N PHE A 198 -0.96 2.35 4.25
CA PHE A 198 0.25 2.58 3.49
C PHE A 198 -0.09 3.15 2.11
N GLN A 199 0.66 4.16 1.71
CA GLN A 199 0.60 4.73 0.37
C GLN A 199 1.83 4.27 -0.42
N VAL A 200 1.61 3.65 -1.58
CA VAL A 200 2.67 3.32 -2.55
C VAL A 200 2.41 4.15 -3.78
N THR A 201 3.20 5.18 -3.98
CA THR A 201 2.97 6.18 -5.02
C THR A 201 4.15 6.29 -5.97
N SER A 202 3.97 6.93 -7.11
CA SER A 202 5.08 7.38 -7.95
C SER A 202 5.98 8.33 -7.15
N PRO A 203 7.27 8.46 -7.53
CA PRO A 203 8.21 9.34 -6.85
C PRO A 203 7.72 10.77 -6.76
N ASN A 204 7.83 11.36 -5.56
CA ASN A 204 7.43 12.75 -5.26
C ASN A 204 5.94 13.06 -5.49
N SER A 205 5.08 12.05 -5.61
CA SER A 205 3.64 12.26 -5.65
C SER A 205 3.13 12.82 -4.32
N THR A 206 2.11 13.69 -4.42
CA THR A 206 1.34 14.21 -3.29
C THR A 206 -0.02 13.53 -3.15
N GLN A 207 -0.28 12.50 -3.97
CA GLN A 207 -1.54 11.76 -3.92
C GLN A 207 -1.66 10.98 -2.61
N VAL A 208 -2.80 11.14 -1.94
CA VAL A 208 -3.16 10.42 -0.71
C VAL A 208 -4.63 10.02 -0.83
N GLU A 209 -4.93 8.77 -0.51
CA GLU A 209 -6.29 8.25 -0.50
C GLU A 209 -6.57 7.50 0.82
N ASP A 210 -7.81 7.56 1.29
CA ASP A 210 -8.21 6.97 2.58
C ASP A 210 -8.03 5.44 2.64
N TYR A 211 -8.16 4.76 1.50
CA TYR A 211 -7.97 3.31 1.38
C TYR A 211 -6.54 2.89 0.99
N GLY A 212 -5.66 3.87 0.79
CA GLY A 212 -4.31 3.66 0.30
C GLY A 212 -4.22 3.63 -1.22
N VAL A 213 -3.06 4.06 -1.73
CA VAL A 213 -2.70 4.00 -3.16
C VAL A 213 -1.69 2.89 -3.37
N TYR A 214 -1.80 2.16 -4.47
CA TYR A 214 -0.76 1.28 -4.95
C TYR A 214 -0.51 1.57 -6.44
N ASP A 215 0.47 2.43 -6.70
CA ASP A 215 0.92 2.75 -8.06
C ASP A 215 1.62 1.55 -8.70
N THR A 216 1.19 1.15 -9.90
CA THR A 216 1.84 0.12 -10.71
C THR A 216 2.48 0.68 -11.98
N SER A 217 2.35 1.98 -12.23
CA SER A 217 2.78 2.62 -13.49
C SER A 217 4.27 2.97 -13.53
N THR A 218 4.92 3.09 -12.36
CA THR A 218 6.33 3.50 -12.27
C THR A 218 7.22 2.42 -11.67
N VAL A 219 8.49 2.36 -12.12
CA VAL A 219 9.48 1.42 -11.58
C VAL A 219 9.92 1.84 -10.20
N ASP A 220 10.33 3.11 -10.06
CA ASP A 220 10.68 3.70 -8.77
C ASP A 220 9.39 4.17 -8.07
N LYS A 221 9.31 3.94 -6.76
CA LYS A 221 8.13 4.29 -5.96
C LYS A 221 8.53 4.86 -4.61
N ASP A 222 7.63 5.63 -4.03
CA ASP A 222 7.71 6.04 -2.63
C ASP A 222 6.67 5.25 -1.81
N VAL A 223 7.12 4.61 -0.73
CA VAL A 223 6.21 4.01 0.26
C VAL A 223 6.15 4.92 1.46
N THR A 224 4.95 5.37 1.82
CA THR A 224 4.70 6.23 2.96
C THR A 224 3.83 5.51 3.99
N ALA A 225 4.25 5.54 5.24
CA ALA A 225 3.46 5.12 6.39
C ALA A 225 3.12 6.34 7.26
N VAL A 226 1.91 6.37 7.79
CA VAL A 226 1.45 7.41 8.73
C VAL A 226 0.86 6.73 9.95
N VAL A 227 1.21 7.24 11.13
CA VAL A 227 0.68 6.77 12.42
C VAL A 227 0.22 7.96 13.24
N ASN A 228 -0.88 7.80 13.95
CA ASN A 228 -1.31 8.73 14.99
C ASN A 228 -0.99 8.11 16.35
N VAL A 229 -0.17 8.78 17.13
CA VAL A 229 0.29 8.28 18.44
C VAL A 229 -0.19 9.22 19.51
N THR A 230 -0.86 8.68 20.51
CA THR A 230 -1.32 9.41 21.70
C THR A 230 -0.39 9.13 22.87
N PHE A 231 0.17 10.18 23.43
CA PHE A 231 1.04 10.14 24.61
C PHE A 231 0.37 10.84 25.79
N GLY A 232 0.69 10.43 27.00
CA GLY A 232 0.38 11.22 28.19
C GLY A 232 1.27 12.46 28.23
N VAL A 233 0.81 13.51 28.95
CA VAL A 233 1.56 14.73 29.23
C VAL A 233 1.60 14.93 30.74
N GLY A 234 2.73 15.36 31.29
CA GLY A 234 2.88 15.60 32.71
C GLY A 234 3.92 16.66 33.04
#